data_991d3a8d5eee94d915291e5129955023
#
_entry.id   991d3a8d5eee94d915291e5129955023
#
_cell.length_a   1.000
_cell.length_b   1.000
_cell.length_c   1.000
_cell.angle_alpha   90.00
_cell.angle_beta   90.00
_cell.angle_gamma   90.00
#
_symmetry.space_group_name_H-M   'P 1'
#
loop_
_entity.id
_entity.type
_entity.pdbx_description
1 polymer ?
#
loop_
_entity_poly.entity_id
_entity_poly.type
_entity_poly.pdbx_seq_one_letter_code
_entity_poly.pdbx_strand_id
1 'polypeptide(L)'
;VVLGIQHYFTPASSISLEGFYKRYSDYPVSVRDSVSLANKGGGFEVLGSEPIETVGKGRSYGVELLFQQKLSNNFYGILAYTWFYSEFTGFDPDTYLPSVWDSRHLLSFVGGYKFKRNWELSARYRFAGPTPFLPTDLEATLENYPDVVLDYSRLGEEKLGVFSQLDFRLDKKWNFRNFA
;
A
#
# COMPACT_ATOMS: atom_id res chain seq x y z
N VAL A 1 -1.29 -15.52 10.53
CA VAL A 1 -2.55 -16.28 10.29
C VAL A 1 -3.31 -15.56 9.20
N VAL A 2 -3.84 -16.31 8.25
CA VAL A 2 -4.74 -15.81 7.19
C VAL A 2 -5.96 -16.72 7.17
N LEU A 3 -7.14 -16.13 7.08
CA LEU A 3 -8.41 -16.82 6.92
C LEU A 3 -9.20 -16.15 5.80
N GLY A 4 -9.67 -16.94 4.85
CA GLY A 4 -10.40 -16.42 3.70
C GLY A 4 -11.60 -17.26 3.30
N ILE A 5 -12.53 -16.62 2.61
CA ILE A 5 -13.68 -17.24 1.97
C ILE A 5 -13.77 -16.77 0.53
N GLN A 6 -14.09 -17.67 -0.37
CA GLN A 6 -14.33 -17.36 -1.78
C GLN A 6 -15.69 -17.86 -2.22
N HIS A 7 -16.41 -17.03 -2.96
CA HIS A 7 -17.70 -17.38 -3.54
C HIS A 7 -17.70 -17.15 -5.04
N TYR A 8 -18.26 -18.09 -5.78
CA TYR A 8 -18.46 -18.02 -7.22
C TYR A 8 -19.93 -17.76 -7.52
N PHE A 9 -20.24 -16.60 -8.08
CA PHE A 9 -21.61 -16.30 -8.55
C PHE A 9 -21.92 -17.01 -9.86
N THR A 10 -20.89 -17.10 -10.72
CA THR A 10 -20.90 -17.78 -12.01
C THR A 10 -19.51 -18.35 -12.30
N PRO A 11 -19.31 -19.20 -13.32
CA PRO A 11 -17.97 -19.63 -13.74
C PRO A 11 -17.04 -18.47 -14.15
N ALA A 12 -17.61 -17.29 -14.44
CA ALA A 12 -16.87 -16.10 -14.84
C ALA A 12 -16.76 -15.04 -13.73
N SER A 13 -17.47 -15.16 -12.63
CA SER A 13 -17.60 -14.13 -11.60
C SER A 13 -17.37 -14.69 -10.21
N SER A 14 -16.43 -14.11 -9.47
CA SER A 14 -16.10 -14.53 -8.10
C SER A 14 -15.78 -13.34 -7.22
N ILE A 15 -15.97 -13.53 -5.91
CA ILE A 15 -15.52 -12.63 -4.85
C ILE A 15 -14.77 -13.43 -3.81
N SER A 16 -13.65 -12.90 -3.32
CA SER A 16 -12.97 -13.42 -2.13
C SER A 16 -12.83 -12.34 -1.07
N LEU A 17 -12.91 -12.75 0.17
CA LEU A 17 -12.68 -11.93 1.35
C LEU A 17 -11.69 -12.68 2.23
N GLU A 18 -10.58 -12.02 2.57
CA GLU A 18 -9.51 -12.57 3.40
C GLU A 18 -9.20 -11.64 4.56
N GLY A 19 -9.13 -12.20 5.78
CA GLY A 19 -8.61 -11.50 6.94
C GLY A 19 -7.22 -12.02 7.28
N PHE A 20 -6.29 -11.14 7.59
CA PHE A 20 -4.95 -11.52 7.97
C PHE A 20 -4.49 -10.87 9.27
N TYR A 21 -3.64 -11.57 10.00
CA TYR A 21 -2.91 -11.07 11.16
C TYR A 21 -1.48 -11.60 11.14
N LYS A 22 -0.51 -10.69 11.13
CA LYS A 22 0.93 -10.96 11.19
C LYS A 22 1.49 -10.33 12.45
N ARG A 23 2.34 -11.05 13.16
CA ARG A 23 3.07 -10.57 14.33
C ARG A 23 4.57 -10.71 14.05
N TYR A 24 5.31 -9.72 14.43
CA TYR A 24 6.75 -9.66 14.32
C TYR A 24 7.35 -9.53 15.72
N SER A 25 8.45 -10.24 15.98
CA SER A 25 9.27 -10.13 17.18
C SER A 25 10.72 -9.90 16.76
N ASP A 26 11.49 -9.39 17.68
CA ASP A 26 12.91 -9.14 17.48
C ASP A 26 13.19 -8.25 16.25
N TYR A 27 12.31 -7.25 16.04
CA TYR A 27 12.42 -6.33 14.92
C TYR A 27 13.49 -5.27 15.20
N PRO A 28 14.30 -4.86 14.20
CA PRO A 28 15.37 -3.91 14.42
C PRO A 28 14.87 -2.52 14.79
N VAL A 29 15.45 -1.97 15.85
CA VAL A 29 15.19 -0.62 16.39
C VAL A 29 16.48 0.19 16.30
N SER A 30 16.39 1.42 15.80
CA SER A 30 17.49 2.36 15.79
C SER A 30 17.87 2.80 17.21
N VAL A 31 19.13 2.60 17.59
CA VAL A 31 19.62 3.09 18.89
C VAL A 31 19.68 4.61 18.92
N ARG A 32 19.97 5.24 17.78
CA ARG A 32 20.05 6.69 17.65
C ARG A 32 18.69 7.37 17.81
N ASP A 33 17.67 6.86 17.09
CA ASP A 33 16.38 7.55 16.95
C ASP A 33 15.29 6.91 17.81
N SER A 34 15.58 5.79 18.48
CA SER A 34 14.68 5.06 19.38
C SER A 34 13.39 4.54 18.75
N VAL A 35 13.34 4.46 17.42
CA VAL A 35 12.20 3.97 16.64
C VAL A 35 12.57 2.74 15.80
N SER A 36 11.57 1.95 15.44
CA SER A 36 11.78 0.79 14.55
C SER A 36 12.23 1.25 13.16
N LEU A 37 13.07 0.45 12.50
CA LEU A 37 13.42 0.68 11.09
C LEU A 37 12.19 0.61 10.17
N ALA A 38 11.10 -0.03 10.58
CA ALA A 38 9.83 -0.02 9.84
C ALA A 38 9.08 1.32 9.92
N ASN A 39 9.41 2.16 10.90
CA ASN A 39 8.86 3.51 11.06
C ASN A 39 9.70 4.58 10.32
N LYS A 40 10.88 4.16 9.79
CA LYS A 40 11.81 4.98 9.00
C LYS A 40 11.70 4.63 7.52
N GLY A 41 12.37 5.39 6.64
CA GLY A 41 12.49 5.04 5.22
C GLY A 41 11.34 5.51 4.35
N GLY A 42 10.63 6.53 4.76
CA GLY A 42 9.69 7.26 3.89
C GLY A 42 10.37 8.10 2.81
N GLY A 43 11.70 8.31 2.94
CA GLY A 43 12.56 9.03 2.00
C GLY A 43 13.50 8.10 1.21
N PHE A 44 14.53 8.71 0.61
CA PHE A 44 15.58 8.00 -0.15
C PHE A 44 16.84 7.71 0.67
N GLU A 45 16.74 7.74 1.99
CA GLU A 45 17.83 7.49 2.91
C GLU A 45 18.19 5.99 2.99
N VAL A 46 19.44 5.70 3.29
CA VAL A 46 19.92 4.35 3.55
C VAL A 46 19.58 3.97 4.98
N LEU A 47 18.76 2.93 5.13
CA LEU A 47 18.39 2.39 6.43
C LEU A 47 19.37 1.31 6.91
N GLY A 48 19.57 1.25 8.24
CA GLY A 48 20.38 0.19 8.86
C GLY A 48 21.88 0.41 8.80
N SER A 49 22.37 1.59 8.39
CA SER A 49 23.79 1.98 8.50
C SER A 49 24.18 2.48 9.90
N GLU A 50 23.23 2.50 10.81
CA GLU A 50 23.33 2.96 12.20
C GLU A 50 23.33 1.79 13.19
N PRO A 51 23.77 1.97 14.44
CA PRO A 51 23.63 0.98 15.48
C PRO A 51 22.15 0.59 15.69
N ILE A 52 21.87 -0.71 15.70
CA ILE A 52 20.53 -1.26 15.88
C ILE A 52 20.50 -2.30 17.00
N GLU A 53 19.35 -2.43 17.65
CA GLU A 53 19.03 -3.53 18.55
C GLU A 53 17.77 -4.25 18.08
N THR A 54 17.74 -5.57 18.21
CA THR A 54 16.61 -6.41 17.77
C THR A 54 15.63 -6.67 18.91
N VAL A 55 14.99 -5.62 19.42
CA VAL A 55 14.06 -5.66 20.56
C VAL A 55 12.63 -5.27 20.21
N GLY A 56 12.43 -4.73 19.01
CA GLY A 56 11.14 -4.22 18.57
C GLY A 56 10.12 -5.33 18.33
N LYS A 57 8.86 -4.95 18.42
CA LYS A 57 7.71 -5.78 18.06
C LYS A 57 6.97 -5.11 16.93
N GLY A 58 6.24 -5.92 16.15
CA GLY A 58 5.39 -5.38 15.10
C GLY A 58 4.13 -6.18 14.92
N ARG A 59 3.11 -5.55 14.36
CA ARG A 59 1.88 -6.19 13.95
C ARG A 59 1.37 -5.60 12.64
N SER A 60 0.83 -6.48 11.79
CA SER A 60 0.12 -6.05 10.60
C SER A 60 -1.15 -6.89 10.49
N TYR A 61 -2.29 -6.23 10.36
CA TYR A 61 -3.58 -6.89 10.28
C TYR A 61 -4.54 -6.11 9.40
N GLY A 62 -5.47 -6.84 8.80
CA GLY A 62 -6.40 -6.20 7.87
C GLY A 62 -7.32 -7.18 7.18
N VAL A 63 -8.04 -6.63 6.22
CA VAL A 63 -9.00 -7.36 5.38
C VAL A 63 -8.74 -7.03 3.93
N GLU A 64 -8.73 -8.05 3.09
CA GLU A 64 -8.59 -7.95 1.64
C GLU A 64 -9.85 -8.45 0.95
N LEU A 65 -10.37 -7.67 0.02
CA LEU A 65 -11.51 -8.01 -0.83
C LEU A 65 -11.05 -8.02 -2.27
N LEU A 66 -11.30 -9.13 -2.97
CA LEU A 66 -11.04 -9.26 -4.39
C LEU A 66 -12.33 -9.67 -5.11
N PHE A 67 -12.80 -8.84 -6.02
CA PHE A 67 -13.83 -9.19 -6.97
C PHE A 67 -13.22 -9.37 -8.35
N GLN A 68 -13.54 -10.48 -9.00
CA GLN A 68 -13.08 -10.80 -10.35
C GLN A 68 -14.24 -11.13 -11.26
N GLN A 69 -14.27 -10.48 -12.41
CA GLN A 69 -15.16 -10.79 -13.53
C GLN A 69 -14.32 -11.12 -14.76
N LYS A 70 -14.29 -12.38 -15.17
CA LYS A 70 -13.73 -12.79 -16.47
C LYS A 70 -14.64 -12.27 -17.58
N LEU A 71 -14.11 -12.19 -18.79
CA LEU A 71 -14.88 -11.70 -19.93
C LEU A 71 -16.20 -12.49 -20.09
N SER A 72 -17.31 -11.82 -19.83
CA SER A 72 -18.66 -12.32 -20.00
C SER A 72 -19.57 -11.16 -20.39
N ASN A 73 -20.47 -11.37 -21.33
CA ASN A 73 -21.35 -10.30 -21.85
C ASN A 73 -20.59 -9.02 -22.23
N ASN A 74 -19.40 -9.19 -22.84
CA ASN A 74 -18.49 -8.12 -23.27
C ASN A 74 -17.83 -7.32 -22.14
N PHE A 75 -18.07 -7.61 -20.87
CA PHE A 75 -17.46 -6.96 -19.71
C PHE A 75 -16.44 -7.88 -19.02
N TYR A 76 -15.35 -7.29 -18.56
CA TYR A 76 -14.37 -7.94 -17.68
C TYR A 76 -13.79 -6.92 -16.69
N GLY A 77 -13.34 -7.38 -15.53
CA GLY A 77 -12.73 -6.51 -14.56
C GLY A 77 -12.23 -7.22 -13.31
N ILE A 78 -11.36 -6.54 -12.60
CA ILE A 78 -10.85 -6.92 -11.27
C ILE A 78 -10.94 -5.68 -10.39
N LEU A 79 -11.50 -5.85 -9.21
CA LEU A 79 -11.50 -4.88 -8.12
C LEU A 79 -10.81 -5.50 -6.93
N ALA A 80 -9.73 -4.90 -6.46
CA ALA A 80 -9.04 -5.29 -5.24
C ALA A 80 -9.09 -4.13 -4.25
N TYR A 81 -9.45 -4.43 -3.02
CA TYR A 81 -9.46 -3.47 -1.93
C TYR A 81 -8.84 -4.09 -0.68
N THR A 82 -7.91 -3.35 -0.06
CA THR A 82 -7.28 -3.74 1.20
C THR A 82 -7.46 -2.62 2.22
N TRP A 83 -7.95 -3.00 3.39
CA TRP A 83 -7.91 -2.17 4.59
C TRP A 83 -7.00 -2.84 5.60
N PHE A 84 -5.99 -2.10 6.10
CA PHE A 84 -4.99 -2.68 6.97
C PHE A 84 -4.35 -1.68 7.93
N TYR A 85 -3.74 -2.22 8.98
CA TYR A 85 -2.84 -1.55 9.90
C TYR A 85 -1.47 -2.21 9.82
N SER A 86 -0.41 -1.40 9.90
CA SER A 86 0.98 -1.85 9.99
C SER A 86 1.70 -0.98 11.00
N GLU A 87 2.01 -1.55 12.17
CA GLU A 87 2.48 -0.81 13.33
C GLU A 87 3.66 -1.53 13.98
N PHE A 88 4.65 -0.77 14.44
CA PHE A 88 5.85 -1.29 15.08
C PHE A 88 6.20 -0.49 16.31
N THR A 89 6.85 -1.14 17.29
CA THR A 89 7.35 -0.50 18.51
C THR A 89 8.82 -0.12 18.36
N GLY A 90 9.23 0.94 19.05
CA GLY A 90 10.63 1.22 19.33
C GLY A 90 11.13 0.43 20.54
N PHE A 91 11.92 1.08 21.41
CA PHE A 91 12.36 0.51 22.69
C PHE A 91 11.23 0.36 23.71
N ASP A 92 10.22 1.22 23.64
CA ASP A 92 9.00 1.03 24.44
C ASP A 92 8.12 -0.06 23.76
N PRO A 93 7.97 -1.24 24.41
CA PRO A 93 7.26 -2.37 23.82
C PRO A 93 5.72 -2.20 23.80
N ASP A 94 5.20 -1.17 24.46
CA ASP A 94 3.76 -0.94 24.62
C ASP A 94 3.24 0.15 23.67
N THR A 95 4.14 0.99 23.13
CA THR A 95 3.80 2.06 22.21
C THR A 95 3.99 1.62 20.75
N TYR A 96 2.89 1.36 20.04
CA TYR A 96 2.86 1.03 18.64
C TYR A 96 2.72 2.28 17.77
N LEU A 97 3.66 2.48 16.86
CA LEU A 97 3.69 3.58 15.90
C LEU A 97 3.46 3.06 14.47
N PRO A 98 2.79 3.82 13.61
CA PRO A 98 2.52 3.37 12.25
C PRO A 98 3.80 3.22 11.45
N SER A 99 3.89 2.17 10.63
CA SER A 99 4.98 2.05 9.66
C SER A 99 4.82 3.07 8.52
N VAL A 100 5.91 3.36 7.83
CA VAL A 100 5.90 4.28 6.67
C VAL A 100 4.98 3.79 5.53
N TRP A 101 4.60 2.52 5.52
CA TRP A 101 3.72 1.92 4.51
C TRP A 101 2.26 1.85 4.94
N ASP A 102 1.91 2.31 6.16
CA ASP A 102 0.54 2.28 6.67
C ASP A 102 -0.34 3.33 5.98
N SER A 103 -0.67 3.07 4.73
CA SER A 103 -1.62 3.89 3.96
C SER A 103 -3.08 3.59 4.29
N ARG A 104 -3.34 2.65 5.18
CA ARG A 104 -4.65 2.25 5.68
C ARG A 104 -5.61 1.67 4.65
N HIS A 105 -5.69 2.27 3.47
CA HIS A 105 -6.60 1.89 2.40
C HIS A 105 -5.87 1.80 1.08
N LEU A 106 -6.00 0.68 0.40
CA LEU A 106 -5.54 0.48 -0.97
C LEU A 106 -6.71 0.03 -1.83
N LEU A 107 -6.92 0.67 -2.97
CA LEU A 107 -7.91 0.26 -3.94
C LEU A 107 -7.27 0.19 -5.33
N SER A 108 -7.53 -0.89 -6.03
CA SER A 108 -7.14 -1.08 -7.43
C SER A 108 -8.33 -1.62 -8.21
N PHE A 109 -8.67 -0.94 -9.28
CA PHE A 109 -9.65 -1.39 -10.25
C PHE A 109 -9.02 -1.42 -11.63
N VAL A 110 -9.25 -2.50 -12.36
CA VAL A 110 -8.96 -2.62 -13.79
C VAL A 110 -10.14 -3.27 -14.43
N GLY A 111 -10.69 -2.68 -15.49
CA GLY A 111 -11.81 -3.28 -16.19
C GLY A 111 -11.98 -2.73 -17.58
N GLY A 112 -12.76 -3.44 -18.40
CA GLY A 112 -13.02 -3.00 -19.75
C GLY A 112 -14.31 -3.59 -20.32
N TYR A 113 -14.77 -2.93 -21.36
CA TYR A 113 -15.96 -3.34 -22.12
C TYR A 113 -15.64 -3.41 -23.61
N LYS A 114 -16.01 -4.54 -24.23
CA LYS A 114 -15.84 -4.79 -25.66
C LYS A 114 -17.11 -4.42 -26.41
N PHE A 115 -17.03 -3.37 -27.18
CA PHE A 115 -18.14 -2.90 -28.03
C PHE A 115 -18.19 -3.66 -29.36
N LYS A 116 -19.27 -3.45 -30.09
CA LYS A 116 -19.38 -3.90 -31.49
C LYS A 116 -18.30 -3.26 -32.36
N ARG A 117 -18.01 -3.90 -33.50
CA ARG A 117 -17.03 -3.47 -34.50
C ARG A 117 -15.59 -3.38 -33.93
N ASN A 118 -15.23 -4.29 -32.99
CA ASN A 118 -13.89 -4.40 -32.39
C ASN A 118 -13.37 -3.13 -31.67
N TRP A 119 -14.26 -2.34 -31.07
CA TRP A 119 -13.87 -1.32 -30.14
C TRP A 119 -13.80 -1.89 -28.73
N GLU A 120 -12.83 -1.43 -27.94
CA GLU A 120 -12.68 -1.79 -26.53
C GLU A 120 -12.32 -0.53 -25.75
N LEU A 121 -13.07 -0.25 -24.69
CA LEU A 121 -12.75 0.79 -23.71
C LEU A 121 -12.38 0.11 -22.41
N SER A 122 -11.23 0.47 -21.87
CA SER A 122 -10.78 0.01 -20.56
C SER A 122 -10.41 1.18 -19.66
N ALA A 123 -10.53 0.94 -18.36
CA ALA A 123 -10.17 1.90 -17.34
C ALA A 123 -9.34 1.21 -16.24
N ARG A 124 -8.42 1.96 -15.66
CA ARG A 124 -7.67 1.57 -14.47
C ARG A 124 -7.78 2.69 -13.45
N TYR A 125 -8.15 2.34 -12.26
CA TYR A 125 -8.16 3.25 -11.12
C TYR A 125 -7.28 2.70 -10.01
N ARG A 126 -6.45 3.55 -9.40
CA ARG A 126 -5.63 3.23 -8.24
C ARG A 126 -5.80 4.32 -7.20
N PHE A 127 -5.97 3.89 -5.97
CA PHE A 127 -6.05 4.76 -4.80
C PHE A 127 -5.21 4.16 -3.68
N ALA A 128 -4.43 5.02 -3.02
CA ALA A 128 -3.80 4.71 -1.75
C ALA A 128 -4.13 5.83 -0.75
N GLY A 129 -4.51 5.44 0.45
CA GLY A 129 -4.75 6.37 1.54
C GLY A 129 -3.49 7.11 1.97
N PRO A 130 -3.61 8.09 2.86
CA PRO A 130 -2.49 8.90 3.31
C PRO A 130 -1.49 8.04 4.11
N THR A 131 -0.21 8.10 3.72
CA THR A 131 0.88 7.44 4.45
C THR A 131 1.43 8.35 5.54
N PRO A 132 1.92 7.79 6.67
CA PRO A 132 2.60 8.57 7.69
C PRO A 132 3.77 9.36 7.09
N PHE A 133 3.90 10.59 7.54
CA PHE A 133 4.98 11.50 7.16
C PHE A 133 5.71 11.94 8.42
N LEU A 134 7.02 12.03 8.34
CA LEU A 134 7.87 12.47 9.42
C LEU A 134 8.28 13.91 9.18
N PRO A 135 7.86 14.85 10.04
CA PRO A 135 8.22 16.26 9.89
C PRO A 135 9.70 16.50 10.16
N THR A 136 10.22 17.58 9.59
CA THR A 136 11.59 18.04 9.85
C THR A 136 11.61 18.84 11.15
N ASP A 137 12.57 18.55 12.02
CA ASP A 137 12.96 19.44 13.12
C ASP A 137 13.77 20.60 12.55
N LEU A 138 13.15 21.77 12.44
CA LEU A 138 13.77 22.94 11.84
C LEU A 138 14.92 23.50 12.69
N GLU A 139 14.81 23.48 14.02
CA GLU A 139 15.84 23.99 14.93
C GLU A 139 17.07 23.09 14.88
N ALA A 140 16.89 21.79 15.07
CA ALA A 140 17.97 20.82 14.95
C ALA A 140 18.58 20.78 13.54
N THR A 141 17.80 20.97 12.49
CA THR A 141 18.29 21.04 11.09
C THR A 141 19.16 22.27 10.87
N LEU A 142 18.80 23.43 11.42
CA LEU A 142 19.61 24.65 11.30
C LEU A 142 20.95 24.52 12.03
N GLU A 143 20.98 23.86 13.19
CA GLU A 143 22.18 23.60 13.95
C GLU A 143 23.13 22.60 13.27
N ASN A 144 22.59 21.64 12.53
CA ASN A 144 23.34 20.58 11.88
C ASN A 144 23.49 20.76 10.36
N TYR A 145 23.21 21.95 9.83
CA TYR A 145 23.31 22.22 8.40
C TYR A 145 24.65 21.72 7.80
N PRO A 146 24.65 20.99 6.64
CA PRO A 146 23.54 20.82 5.68
C PRO A 146 22.62 19.59 5.94
N ASP A 147 22.79 18.87 7.03
CA ASP A 147 22.03 17.67 7.31
C ASP A 147 20.59 17.99 7.78
N VAL A 148 19.62 17.29 7.22
CA VAL A 148 18.20 17.41 7.63
C VAL A 148 17.96 16.49 8.82
N VAL A 149 17.46 17.05 9.92
CA VAL A 149 17.07 16.29 11.12
C VAL A 149 15.56 16.10 11.13
N LEU A 150 15.11 14.85 11.28
CA LEU A 150 13.70 14.49 11.33
C LEU A 150 13.22 14.39 12.79
N ASP A 151 12.01 14.84 13.04
CA ASP A 151 11.40 14.81 14.37
C ASP A 151 10.64 13.49 14.60
N TYR A 152 11.35 12.50 15.11
CA TYR A 152 10.78 11.17 15.41
C TYR A 152 9.76 11.19 16.56
N SER A 153 9.73 12.23 17.39
CA SER A 153 8.74 12.36 18.48
C SER A 153 7.32 12.58 17.92
N ARG A 154 7.21 13.12 16.70
CA ARG A 154 5.96 13.41 16.02
C ARG A 154 5.57 12.34 14.98
N LEU A 155 6.16 11.15 15.07
CA LEU A 155 5.89 10.06 14.14
C LEU A 155 4.40 9.64 14.20
N GLY A 156 3.73 9.70 13.04
CA GLY A 156 2.31 9.34 12.90
C GLY A 156 1.32 10.49 13.12
N GLU A 157 1.77 11.67 13.56
CA GLU A 157 0.91 12.85 13.68
C GLU A 157 0.55 13.43 12.31
N GLU A 158 1.53 13.51 11.42
CA GLU A 158 1.37 14.04 10.07
C GLU A 158 1.26 12.93 9.03
N LYS A 159 0.55 13.22 7.94
CA LYS A 159 0.34 12.28 6.84
C LYS A 159 0.49 12.99 5.50
N LEU A 160 1.06 12.30 4.53
CA LEU A 160 1.04 12.73 3.14
C LEU A 160 -0.38 12.71 2.57
N GLY A 161 -0.59 13.42 1.47
CA GLY A 161 -1.85 13.38 0.75
C GLY A 161 -2.17 11.99 0.17
N VAL A 162 -3.43 11.77 -0.15
CA VAL A 162 -3.88 10.54 -0.82
C VAL A 162 -3.31 10.45 -2.23
N PHE A 163 -2.98 9.25 -2.66
CA PHE A 163 -2.69 8.97 -4.05
C PHE A 163 -3.98 8.54 -4.78
N SER A 164 -4.29 9.16 -5.91
CA SER A 164 -5.43 8.81 -6.76
C SER A 164 -5.05 8.97 -8.22
N GLN A 165 -5.22 7.91 -9.02
CA GLN A 165 -4.91 7.90 -10.45
C GLN A 165 -5.98 7.16 -11.23
N LEU A 166 -6.48 7.78 -12.29
CA LEU A 166 -7.43 7.20 -13.23
C LEU A 166 -6.87 7.26 -14.65
N ASP A 167 -6.78 6.12 -15.28
CA ASP A 167 -6.33 5.97 -16.66
C ASP A 167 -7.45 5.38 -17.51
N PHE A 168 -7.59 5.86 -18.75
CA PHE A 168 -8.47 5.30 -19.77
C PHE A 168 -7.67 4.85 -20.99
N ARG A 169 -8.14 3.77 -21.61
CA ARG A 169 -7.59 3.27 -22.85
C ARG A 169 -8.71 2.88 -23.81
N LEU A 170 -8.63 3.40 -25.02
CA LEU A 170 -9.55 3.07 -26.11
C LEU A 170 -8.78 2.33 -27.21
N ASP A 171 -9.20 1.11 -27.50
CA ASP A 171 -8.62 0.27 -28.54
C ASP A 171 -9.61 0.06 -29.69
N LYS A 172 -9.06 0.03 -30.91
CA LYS A 172 -9.79 -0.37 -32.12
C LYS A 172 -8.96 -1.38 -32.91
N LYS A 173 -9.54 -2.56 -33.18
CA LYS A 173 -8.90 -3.56 -34.02
C LYS A 173 -9.50 -3.53 -35.42
N TRP A 174 -8.65 -3.44 -36.45
CA TRP A 174 -9.00 -3.59 -37.85
C TRP A 174 -8.48 -4.94 -38.35
N ASN A 175 -9.37 -5.76 -38.89
CA ASN A 175 -9.00 -7.02 -39.51
C ASN A 175 -8.90 -6.80 -41.02
N PHE A 176 -7.71 -6.78 -41.59
CA PHE A 176 -7.48 -6.70 -43.04
C PHE A 176 -7.41 -8.11 -43.59
N ARG A 177 -8.12 -8.35 -44.69
CA ARG A 177 -8.25 -9.68 -45.30
C ARG A 177 -6.93 -10.26 -45.84
N ASN A 178 -5.91 -9.42 -46.08
CA ASN A 178 -4.64 -9.77 -46.71
C ASN A 178 -3.40 -9.50 -45.87
N PHE A 179 -3.55 -9.09 -44.60
CA PHE A 179 -2.44 -8.88 -43.67
C PHE A 179 -2.79 -9.51 -42.34
N ALA A 180 -2.05 -10.55 -41.99
CA ALA A 180 -2.12 -11.17 -40.66
C ALA A 180 -1.00 -10.59 -39.75
#